data_9b94ed6f0e561ed3902b65499b9f908a
#
_entry.id   9b94ed6f0e561ed3902b65499b9f908a
#
_cell.length_a   1.000
_cell.length_b   1.000
_cell.length_c   1.000
_cell.angle_alpha   90.00
_cell.angle_beta   90.00
_cell.angle_gamma   90.00
#
_symmetry.space_group_name_H-M   'P 1'
#
loop_
_entity.id
_entity.type
_entity.pdbx_description
1 polymer ?
#
loop_
_entity_poly.entity_id
_entity_poly.type
_entity_poly.pdbx_seq_one_letter_code
_entity_poly.pdbx_strand_id
1 'polypeptide(L)'
;DEVITIGNWDAAFPYMVKSGEELTLLLREVPEEERPSLKNALFPEDNGEERDFTECRLNNGRTWLSFESRVLYDKEKNPVDKMICIKDITRFKNQQEELEYLSYYDNQTALYNRNYFVKLLGDMVKKAEMEQVIVSVLIVDIDDFRKINDGLGMLVGDEVIQQCGQFLGIFSSDKCITCHMNSDIFCMAVYDPVGDRSVESIYHKIQERMAKGFVLSDGTDIHLTVSIG
;
A
#
# COMPACT_ATOMS: atom_id res chain seq x y z
N ASP A 1 -21.49 -4.92 -37.03
CA ASP A 1 -20.16 -4.53 -36.62
C ASP A 1 -19.41 -5.81 -36.27
N GLU A 2 -18.44 -6.16 -37.11
CA GLU A 2 -17.66 -7.40 -36.97
C GLU A 2 -16.46 -7.11 -36.05
N VAL A 3 -16.37 -7.77 -34.89
CA VAL A 3 -15.22 -7.68 -34.02
C VAL A 3 -14.19 -8.69 -34.46
N ILE A 4 -13.06 -8.22 -35.00
CA ILE A 4 -11.94 -9.07 -35.38
C ILE A 4 -10.98 -9.16 -34.19
N THR A 5 -10.82 -10.33 -33.61
CA THR A 5 -9.88 -10.58 -32.52
C THR A 5 -8.54 -11.04 -33.08
N ILE A 6 -7.49 -10.24 -32.91
CA ILE A 6 -6.11 -10.59 -33.28
C ILE A 6 -5.29 -10.70 -32.02
N GLY A 7 -4.86 -11.90 -31.65
CA GLY A 7 -3.94 -12.11 -30.54
C GLY A 7 -4.07 -13.47 -29.85
N ASN A 8 -3.04 -13.82 -29.10
CA ASN A 8 -3.02 -15.04 -28.28
C ASN A 8 -3.67 -14.73 -26.93
N TRP A 9 -4.93 -15.12 -26.77
CA TRP A 9 -5.75 -14.86 -25.57
C TRP A 9 -5.72 -16.05 -24.61
N ASP A 10 -4.60 -16.79 -24.57
CA ASP A 10 -4.48 -17.96 -23.73
C ASP A 10 -4.52 -17.61 -22.23
N ALA A 11 -5.44 -18.24 -21.57
CA ALA A 11 -5.53 -18.53 -20.14
C ALA A 11 -5.67 -17.38 -19.12
N ALA A 12 -5.37 -16.13 -19.47
CA ALA A 12 -5.45 -15.02 -18.50
C ALA A 12 -6.79 -14.25 -18.52
N PHE A 13 -7.59 -14.46 -19.59
CA PHE A 13 -8.85 -13.76 -19.80
C PHE A 13 -10.02 -14.74 -19.87
N PRO A 14 -10.87 -14.80 -18.83
CA PRO A 14 -12.09 -15.60 -18.89
C PRO A 14 -13.14 -15.06 -19.89
N TYR A 15 -12.91 -13.87 -20.45
CA TYR A 15 -13.86 -13.19 -21.33
C TYR A 15 -13.21 -12.84 -22.67
N MET A 16 -13.41 -13.69 -23.65
CA MET A 16 -13.05 -13.37 -25.04
C MET A 16 -14.18 -12.53 -25.64
N VAL A 17 -13.90 -11.21 -25.83
CA VAL A 17 -14.86 -10.30 -26.48
C VAL A 17 -14.88 -10.59 -27.97
N LYS A 18 -15.93 -11.30 -28.44
CA LYS A 18 -16.11 -11.67 -29.84
C LYS A 18 -17.16 -10.81 -30.56
N SER A 19 -17.88 -9.98 -29.81
CA SER A 19 -18.96 -9.15 -30.34
C SER A 19 -19.16 -7.88 -29.52
N GLY A 20 -19.88 -6.90 -30.07
CA GLY A 20 -20.29 -5.70 -29.33
C GLY A 20 -21.17 -5.99 -28.10
N GLU A 21 -21.90 -7.11 -28.12
CA GLU A 21 -22.69 -7.57 -26.99
C GLU A 21 -21.80 -8.03 -25.83
N GLU A 22 -20.73 -8.77 -26.12
CA GLU A 22 -19.77 -9.22 -25.11
C GLU A 22 -18.98 -8.03 -24.53
N LEU A 23 -18.64 -7.03 -25.34
CA LEU A 23 -18.06 -5.77 -24.83
C LEU A 23 -19.03 -5.06 -23.88
N THR A 24 -20.32 -5.05 -24.22
CA THR A 24 -21.35 -4.47 -23.35
C THR A 24 -21.47 -5.23 -22.02
N LEU A 25 -21.32 -6.53 -22.02
CA LEU A 25 -21.31 -7.34 -20.79
C LEU A 25 -20.07 -7.03 -19.95
N LEU A 26 -18.89 -6.94 -20.55
CA LEU A 26 -17.67 -6.54 -19.85
C LEU A 26 -17.80 -5.15 -19.21
N LEU A 27 -18.43 -4.21 -19.91
CA LEU A 27 -18.68 -2.86 -19.38
C LEU A 27 -19.59 -2.85 -18.13
N ARG A 28 -20.44 -3.86 -17.96
CA ARG A 28 -21.26 -4.00 -16.74
C ARG A 28 -20.46 -4.42 -15.53
N GLU A 29 -19.32 -5.11 -15.75
CA GLU A 29 -18.39 -5.49 -14.68
C GLU A 29 -17.50 -4.31 -14.21
N VAL A 30 -17.57 -3.16 -14.87
CA VAL A 30 -16.87 -1.94 -14.46
C VAL A 30 -17.74 -1.15 -13.48
N PRO A 31 -17.19 -0.62 -12.37
CA PRO A 31 -17.91 0.25 -11.44
C PRO A 31 -18.64 1.40 -12.15
N GLU A 32 -19.84 1.72 -11.67
CA GLU A 32 -20.68 2.74 -12.33
C GLU A 32 -20.00 4.11 -12.45
N GLU A 33 -19.21 4.46 -11.48
CA GLU A 33 -18.46 5.72 -11.44
C GLU A 33 -17.34 5.81 -12.50
N GLU A 34 -16.78 4.66 -12.92
CA GLU A 34 -15.72 4.59 -13.94
C GLU A 34 -16.25 4.43 -15.37
N ARG A 35 -17.52 4.01 -15.52
CA ARG A 35 -18.14 3.78 -16.84
C ARG A 35 -18.14 5.00 -17.78
N PRO A 36 -18.36 6.24 -17.31
CA PRO A 36 -18.29 7.41 -18.19
C PRO A 36 -16.91 7.61 -18.80
N SER A 37 -15.84 7.50 -17.99
CA SER A 37 -14.45 7.63 -18.46
C SER A 37 -14.10 6.53 -19.46
N LEU A 38 -14.49 5.29 -19.16
CA LEU A 38 -14.28 4.16 -20.03
C LEU A 38 -15.07 4.32 -21.35
N LYS A 39 -16.32 4.79 -21.28
CA LYS A 39 -17.13 5.02 -22.47
C LYS A 39 -16.49 6.09 -23.37
N ASN A 40 -15.97 7.17 -22.81
CA ASN A 40 -15.24 8.18 -23.56
C ASN A 40 -13.96 7.63 -24.20
N ALA A 41 -13.19 6.82 -23.47
CA ALA A 41 -12.00 6.19 -24.01
C ALA A 41 -12.31 5.17 -25.12
N LEU A 42 -13.42 4.44 -25.00
CA LEU A 42 -13.85 3.48 -26.03
C LEU A 42 -14.52 4.14 -27.21
N PHE A 43 -15.22 5.26 -26.99
CA PHE A 43 -16.00 5.97 -28.01
C PHE A 43 -15.71 7.47 -27.94
N PRO A 44 -14.45 7.90 -28.23
CA PRO A 44 -14.12 9.31 -28.25
C PRO A 44 -15.03 10.04 -29.26
N GLU A 45 -15.51 11.19 -28.85
CA GLU A 45 -16.11 12.13 -29.80
C GLU A 45 -15.01 12.58 -30.76
N ASP A 46 -15.28 12.54 -32.06
CA ASP A 46 -14.35 12.62 -33.19
C ASP A 46 -13.49 13.92 -33.15
N ASN A 47 -12.39 13.90 -32.43
CA ASN A 47 -11.45 15.03 -32.28
C ASN A 47 -10.06 14.73 -32.86
N GLY A 48 -9.93 13.77 -33.76
CA GLY A 48 -8.71 13.52 -34.58
C GLY A 48 -7.44 13.27 -33.81
N GLU A 49 -6.88 12.09 -33.96
CA GLU A 49 -5.49 11.69 -33.69
C GLU A 49 -5.11 11.29 -32.26
N GLU A 50 -5.89 11.42 -31.22
CA GLU A 50 -5.45 11.00 -29.89
C GLU A 50 -5.82 9.54 -29.59
N ARG A 51 -4.81 8.84 -29.00
CA ARG A 51 -5.01 7.53 -28.39
C ARG A 51 -5.70 7.78 -27.05
N ASP A 52 -6.93 7.36 -26.93
CA ASP A 52 -7.58 7.34 -25.64
C ASP A 52 -7.16 6.10 -24.88
N PHE A 53 -6.68 6.31 -23.69
CA PHE A 53 -6.21 5.27 -22.79
C PHE A 53 -6.92 5.42 -21.44
N THR A 54 -7.45 4.33 -20.91
CA THR A 54 -8.00 4.30 -19.56
C THR A 54 -7.73 2.97 -18.89
N GLU A 55 -7.62 3.00 -17.60
CA GLU A 55 -7.50 1.82 -16.75
C GLU A 55 -8.71 1.76 -15.82
N CYS A 56 -9.23 0.59 -15.58
CA CYS A 56 -10.31 0.39 -14.62
C CYS A 56 -10.15 -0.90 -13.83
N ARG A 57 -10.69 -0.88 -12.62
CA ARG A 57 -10.80 -2.07 -11.77
C ARG A 57 -12.19 -2.66 -11.91
N LEU A 58 -12.29 -3.96 -12.14
CA LEU A 58 -13.58 -4.62 -12.27
C LEU A 58 -14.29 -4.74 -10.89
N ASN A 59 -15.61 -4.91 -10.92
CA ASN A 59 -16.45 -5.05 -9.70
C ASN A 59 -16.06 -6.22 -8.80
N ASN A 60 -15.34 -7.23 -9.32
CA ASN A 60 -14.75 -8.29 -8.50
C ASN A 60 -13.64 -7.80 -7.55
N GLY A 61 -13.23 -6.55 -7.67
CA GLY A 61 -12.21 -5.92 -6.86
C GLY A 61 -10.80 -6.49 -6.98
N ARG A 62 -10.55 -7.37 -7.97
CA ARG A 62 -9.26 -8.09 -8.12
C ARG A 62 -8.63 -7.90 -9.49
N THR A 63 -9.43 -7.64 -10.52
CA THR A 63 -8.97 -7.57 -11.90
C THR A 63 -8.85 -6.13 -12.36
N TRP A 64 -7.70 -5.77 -12.90
CA TRP A 64 -7.44 -4.49 -13.54
C TRP A 64 -7.30 -4.66 -15.04
N LEU A 65 -8.03 -3.85 -15.79
CA LEU A 65 -7.96 -3.81 -17.24
C LEU A 65 -7.49 -2.44 -17.72
N SER A 66 -6.67 -2.44 -18.77
CA SER A 66 -6.41 -1.24 -19.56
C SER A 66 -7.12 -1.32 -20.88
N PHE A 67 -7.68 -0.21 -21.31
CA PHE A 67 -8.37 -0.04 -22.57
C PHE A 67 -7.65 1.03 -23.39
N GLU A 68 -7.28 0.70 -24.60
CA GLU A 68 -6.71 1.63 -25.58
C GLU A 68 -7.57 1.58 -26.83
N SER A 69 -8.01 2.69 -27.35
CA SER A 69 -8.76 2.78 -28.58
C SER A 69 -8.07 3.64 -29.63
N ARG A 70 -8.23 3.26 -30.89
CA ARG A 70 -7.76 4.01 -32.06
C ARG A 70 -8.81 4.00 -33.15
N VAL A 71 -9.05 5.17 -33.73
CA VAL A 71 -9.82 5.28 -34.98
C VAL A 71 -8.89 5.01 -36.15
N LEU A 72 -9.33 4.17 -37.08
CA LEU A 72 -8.64 3.88 -38.32
C LEU A 72 -9.28 4.72 -39.43
N TYR A 73 -8.45 5.36 -40.23
CA TYR A 73 -8.87 6.25 -41.30
C TYR A 73 -8.49 5.69 -42.67
N ASP A 74 -9.28 5.96 -43.68
CA ASP A 74 -8.96 5.69 -45.07
C ASP A 74 -7.91 6.67 -45.64
N LYS A 75 -7.58 6.51 -46.93
CA LYS A 75 -6.63 7.42 -47.63
C LYS A 75 -7.13 8.86 -47.73
N GLU A 76 -8.44 9.04 -47.60
CA GLU A 76 -9.14 10.32 -47.70
C GLU A 76 -9.38 10.95 -46.31
N LYS A 77 -8.85 10.31 -45.25
CA LYS A 77 -8.98 10.70 -43.84
C LYS A 77 -10.41 10.59 -43.29
N ASN A 78 -11.26 9.75 -43.89
CA ASN A 78 -12.54 9.42 -43.28
C ASN A 78 -12.36 8.27 -42.28
N PRO A 79 -13.05 8.29 -41.12
CA PRO A 79 -13.00 7.19 -40.18
C PRO A 79 -13.69 5.98 -40.78
N VAL A 80 -12.99 4.87 -40.89
CA VAL A 80 -13.53 3.62 -41.51
C VAL A 80 -13.72 2.51 -40.48
N ASP A 81 -12.92 2.53 -39.39
CA ASP A 81 -13.00 1.47 -38.40
C ASP A 81 -12.42 1.95 -37.06
N LYS A 82 -12.59 1.16 -36.01
CA LYS A 82 -12.07 1.41 -34.68
C LYS A 82 -11.44 0.17 -34.08
N MET A 83 -10.19 0.30 -33.67
CA MET A 83 -9.49 -0.75 -32.98
C MET A 83 -9.53 -0.50 -31.47
N ILE A 84 -9.96 -1.49 -30.70
CA ILE A 84 -9.94 -1.46 -29.24
C ILE A 84 -9.00 -2.57 -28.75
N CYS A 85 -8.02 -2.20 -27.98
CA CYS A 85 -7.09 -3.11 -27.31
C CYS A 85 -7.43 -3.17 -25.83
N ILE A 86 -7.71 -4.36 -25.31
CA ILE A 86 -7.98 -4.59 -23.89
C ILE A 86 -6.86 -5.49 -23.36
N LYS A 87 -6.23 -5.07 -22.25
CA LYS A 87 -5.16 -5.84 -21.61
C LYS A 87 -5.49 -6.05 -20.14
N ASP A 88 -5.23 -7.26 -19.65
CA ASP A 88 -5.16 -7.52 -18.21
C ASP A 88 -3.83 -6.96 -17.67
N ILE A 89 -3.94 -5.96 -16.82
CA ILE A 89 -2.82 -5.31 -16.15
C ILE A 89 -2.79 -5.60 -14.64
N THR A 90 -3.57 -6.60 -14.21
CA THR A 90 -3.71 -6.95 -12.78
C THR A 90 -2.36 -7.23 -12.14
N ARG A 91 -1.53 -8.04 -12.81
CA ARG A 91 -0.18 -8.35 -12.30
C ARG A 91 0.68 -7.10 -12.17
N PHE A 92 0.62 -6.20 -13.14
CA PHE A 92 1.37 -4.94 -13.11
C PHE A 92 0.91 -4.04 -11.96
N LYS A 93 -0.40 -3.90 -11.77
CA LYS A 93 -0.98 -3.10 -10.67
C LYS A 93 -0.63 -3.68 -9.31
N ASN A 94 -0.75 -4.99 -9.13
CA ASN A 94 -0.36 -5.65 -7.88
C ASN A 94 1.13 -5.46 -7.58
N GLN A 95 1.99 -5.58 -8.57
CA GLN A 95 3.42 -5.32 -8.40
C GLN A 95 3.71 -3.85 -8.07
N GLN A 96 2.98 -2.92 -8.66
CA GLN A 96 3.09 -1.49 -8.35
C GLN A 96 2.65 -1.21 -6.91
N GLU A 97 1.50 -1.72 -6.49
CA GLU A 97 0.99 -1.61 -5.11
C GLU A 97 1.98 -2.24 -4.11
N GLU A 98 2.55 -3.40 -4.43
CA GLU A 98 3.58 -4.05 -3.61
C GLU A 98 4.85 -3.18 -3.49
N LEU A 99 5.34 -2.64 -4.60
CA LEU A 99 6.49 -1.74 -4.59
C LEU A 99 6.22 -0.45 -3.80
N GLU A 100 5.03 0.11 -3.90
CA GLU A 100 4.62 1.25 -3.10
C GLU A 100 4.58 0.89 -1.61
N TYR A 101 3.99 -0.27 -1.28
CA TYR A 101 3.97 -0.76 0.10
C TYR A 101 5.38 -0.92 0.66
N LEU A 102 6.28 -1.59 -0.06
CA LEU A 102 7.68 -1.78 0.32
C LEU A 102 8.46 -0.46 0.45
N SER A 103 8.04 0.56 -0.30
CA SER A 103 8.63 1.89 -0.21
C SER A 103 8.31 2.60 1.11
N TYR A 104 7.19 2.27 1.75
CA TYR A 104 6.71 2.96 2.94
C TYR A 104 6.75 2.12 4.22
N TYR A 105 6.56 0.81 4.10
CA TYR A 105 6.39 -0.06 5.26
C TYR A 105 7.53 -1.07 5.39
N ASP A 106 7.70 -1.54 6.61
CA ASP A 106 8.56 -2.67 6.95
C ASP A 106 7.77 -3.97 6.83
N ASN A 107 8.32 -4.96 6.11
CA ASN A 107 7.62 -6.21 5.81
C ASN A 107 7.37 -7.09 7.03
N GLN A 108 8.22 -6.99 8.05
CA GLN A 108 8.15 -7.85 9.22
C GLN A 108 7.08 -7.36 10.20
N THR A 109 6.97 -6.03 10.36
CA THR A 109 6.15 -5.41 11.41
C THR A 109 4.93 -4.67 10.89
N ALA A 110 4.85 -4.40 9.57
CA ALA A 110 3.87 -3.53 8.94
C ALA A 110 3.85 -2.07 9.47
N LEU A 111 4.85 -1.69 10.26
CA LEU A 111 5.10 -0.29 10.62
C LEU A 111 5.76 0.44 9.46
N TYR A 112 5.86 1.77 9.55
CA TYR A 112 6.69 2.50 8.59
C TYR A 112 8.13 1.97 8.62
N ASN A 113 8.76 1.92 7.44
CA ASN A 113 10.19 1.66 7.36
C ASN A 113 10.99 2.91 7.73
N ARG A 114 12.29 2.73 7.96
CA ARG A 114 13.20 3.80 8.32
C ARG A 114 13.15 4.99 7.35
N ASN A 115 13.16 4.72 6.04
CA ASN A 115 13.25 5.77 5.03
C ASN A 115 12.01 6.66 5.03
N TYR A 116 10.84 6.05 5.11
CA TYR A 116 9.59 6.79 5.13
C TYR A 116 9.38 7.54 6.45
N PHE A 117 9.78 6.92 7.58
CA PHE A 117 9.74 7.58 8.88
C PHE A 117 10.58 8.87 8.90
N VAL A 118 11.81 8.84 8.38
CA VAL A 118 12.68 10.04 8.32
C VAL A 118 12.04 11.15 7.49
N LYS A 119 11.38 10.80 6.39
CA LYS A 119 10.62 11.74 5.56
C LYS A 119 9.48 12.37 6.35
N LEU A 120 8.63 11.56 6.97
CA LEU A 120 7.48 12.02 7.76
C LEU A 120 7.92 12.84 8.97
N LEU A 121 8.99 12.43 9.65
CA LEU A 121 9.58 13.19 10.75
C LEU A 121 10.02 14.59 10.30
N GLY A 122 10.67 14.70 9.13
CA GLY A 122 11.06 15.98 8.57
C GLY A 122 9.88 16.91 8.30
N ASP A 123 8.78 16.37 7.81
CA ASP A 123 7.55 17.13 7.56
C ASP A 123 6.86 17.52 8.89
N MET A 124 6.86 16.60 9.88
CA MET A 124 6.33 16.86 11.22
C MET A 124 7.10 17.96 11.94
N VAL A 125 8.44 17.97 11.84
CA VAL A 125 9.30 19.02 12.43
C VAL A 125 9.02 20.37 11.81
N LYS A 126 8.93 20.47 10.48
CA LYS A 126 8.59 21.73 9.81
C LYS A 126 7.24 22.29 10.26
N LYS A 127 6.24 21.41 10.38
CA LYS A 127 4.91 21.79 10.88
C LYS A 127 4.99 22.28 12.32
N ALA A 128 5.72 21.57 13.17
CA ALA A 128 5.90 21.91 14.58
C ALA A 128 6.60 23.27 14.78
N GLU A 129 7.59 23.59 13.95
CA GLU A 129 8.25 24.91 13.95
C GLU A 129 7.26 26.03 13.65
N MET A 130 6.36 25.84 12.64
CA MET A 130 5.34 26.85 12.31
C MET A 130 4.30 27.03 13.42
N GLU A 131 3.94 25.94 14.10
CA GLU A 131 2.92 25.93 15.14
C GLU A 131 3.48 26.16 16.56
N GLN A 132 4.81 26.29 16.68
CA GLN A 132 5.54 26.43 17.97
C GLN A 132 5.25 25.27 18.92
N VAL A 133 5.27 24.05 18.42
CA VAL A 133 5.01 22.79 19.12
C VAL A 133 6.30 21.98 19.16
N ILE A 134 6.40 21.04 20.10
CA ILE A 134 7.56 20.15 20.24
C ILE A 134 7.27 18.84 19.50
N VAL A 135 8.28 18.32 18.83
CA VAL A 135 8.30 16.92 18.35
C VAL A 135 9.28 16.15 19.22
N SER A 136 8.77 15.14 19.89
CA SER A 136 9.58 14.23 20.68
C SER A 136 9.83 12.95 19.91
N VAL A 137 11.08 12.48 19.92
CA VAL A 137 11.43 11.20 19.28
C VAL A 137 11.81 10.22 20.38
N LEU A 138 11.17 9.05 20.37
CA LEU A 138 11.50 7.94 21.26
C LEU A 138 12.17 6.85 20.43
N ILE A 139 13.30 6.36 20.93
CA ILE A 139 13.96 5.17 20.42
C ILE A 139 13.70 4.05 21.42
N VAL A 140 13.15 2.94 20.94
CA VAL A 140 12.83 1.76 21.75
C VAL A 140 13.68 0.60 21.25
N ASP A 141 14.56 0.10 22.12
CA ASP A 141 15.50 -0.97 21.84
C ASP A 141 15.16 -2.17 22.73
N ILE A 142 15.01 -3.37 22.17
CA ILE A 142 14.71 -4.58 22.94
C ILE A 142 16.00 -5.10 23.55
N ASP A 143 16.07 -5.05 24.90
CA ASP A 143 17.25 -5.47 25.62
C ASP A 143 17.56 -6.97 25.37
N ASP A 144 18.85 -7.26 25.18
CA ASP A 144 19.35 -8.63 25.02
C ASP A 144 18.69 -9.46 23.88
N PHE A 145 18.11 -8.82 22.84
CA PHE A 145 17.41 -9.49 21.76
C PHE A 145 18.23 -10.60 21.10
N ARG A 146 19.54 -10.41 21.00
CA ARG A 146 20.45 -11.44 20.49
C ARG A 146 20.38 -12.74 21.31
N LYS A 147 20.22 -12.65 22.65
CA LYS A 147 20.09 -13.84 23.50
C LYS A 147 18.81 -14.62 23.20
N ILE A 148 17.75 -13.93 22.80
CA ILE A 148 16.50 -14.57 22.37
C ILE A 148 16.75 -15.38 21.09
N ASN A 149 17.40 -14.77 20.10
CA ASN A 149 17.74 -15.46 18.85
C ASN A 149 18.69 -16.65 19.07
N ASP A 150 19.72 -16.45 19.89
CA ASP A 150 20.72 -17.50 20.17
C ASP A 150 20.13 -18.66 21.01
N GLY A 151 19.18 -18.37 21.91
CA GLY A 151 18.59 -19.37 22.81
C GLY A 151 17.32 -20.04 22.29
N LEU A 152 16.44 -19.31 21.62
CA LEU A 152 15.13 -19.79 21.18
C LEU A 152 15.00 -19.90 19.65
N GLY A 153 15.98 -19.38 18.92
CA GLY A 153 16.03 -19.42 17.47
C GLY A 153 15.45 -18.16 16.80
N MET A 154 15.86 -17.95 15.54
CA MET A 154 15.51 -16.74 14.77
C MET A 154 14.00 -16.60 14.52
N LEU A 155 13.27 -17.70 14.34
CA LEU A 155 11.81 -17.65 14.13
C LEU A 155 11.07 -17.09 15.34
N VAL A 156 11.55 -17.41 16.55
CA VAL A 156 11.01 -16.86 17.80
C VAL A 156 11.32 -15.36 17.88
N GLY A 157 12.56 -14.98 17.55
CA GLY A 157 12.93 -13.56 17.49
C GLY A 157 12.07 -12.77 16.50
N ASP A 158 11.82 -13.32 15.31
CA ASP A 158 10.96 -12.71 14.31
C ASP A 158 9.53 -12.52 14.84
N GLU A 159 8.97 -13.51 15.54
CA GLU A 159 7.65 -13.39 16.16
C GLU A 159 7.62 -12.33 17.25
N VAL A 160 8.67 -12.22 18.06
CA VAL A 160 8.82 -11.17 19.07
C VAL A 160 8.81 -9.78 18.42
N ILE A 161 9.59 -9.59 17.36
CA ILE A 161 9.61 -8.33 16.61
C ILE A 161 8.22 -7.99 16.04
N GLN A 162 7.52 -8.97 15.46
CA GLN A 162 6.17 -8.78 14.95
C GLN A 162 5.19 -8.36 16.04
N GLN A 163 5.20 -9.02 17.20
CA GLN A 163 4.31 -8.68 18.31
C GLN A 163 4.63 -7.32 18.91
N CYS A 164 5.92 -6.96 19.04
CA CYS A 164 6.34 -5.63 19.43
C CYS A 164 5.85 -4.57 18.44
N GLY A 165 6.01 -4.82 17.14
CA GLY A 165 5.53 -3.95 16.08
C GLY A 165 4.02 -3.73 16.12
N GLN A 166 3.24 -4.79 16.27
CA GLN A 166 1.78 -4.72 16.42
C GLN A 166 1.38 -3.87 17.63
N PHE A 167 2.06 -4.07 18.76
CA PHE A 167 1.78 -3.28 19.97
C PHE A 167 2.14 -1.80 19.77
N LEU A 168 3.32 -1.50 19.25
CA LEU A 168 3.76 -0.11 19.03
C LEU A 168 2.92 0.58 17.96
N GLY A 169 2.41 -0.17 16.98
CA GLY A 169 1.50 0.31 15.96
C GLY A 169 0.17 0.88 16.49
N ILE A 170 -0.27 0.45 17.68
CA ILE A 170 -1.50 0.96 18.33
C ILE A 170 -1.39 2.47 18.61
N PHE A 171 -0.19 3.00 18.80
CA PHE A 171 0.05 4.42 19.04
C PHE A 171 0.03 5.27 17.76
N SER A 172 0.08 4.64 16.59
CA SER A 172 0.11 5.36 15.31
C SER A 172 -1.16 6.17 15.09
N SER A 173 -1.00 7.44 14.78
CA SER A 173 -2.08 8.42 14.57
C SER A 173 -1.52 9.62 13.82
N ASP A 174 -2.36 10.61 13.52
CA ASP A 174 -1.93 11.88 12.91
C ASP A 174 -0.89 12.65 13.76
N LYS A 175 -0.80 12.34 15.06
CA LYS A 175 0.13 12.96 16.00
C LYS A 175 1.28 12.05 16.43
N CYS A 176 1.27 10.79 16.07
CA CYS A 176 2.30 9.84 16.44
C CYS A 176 2.60 8.90 15.27
N ILE A 177 3.80 8.95 14.77
CA ILE A 177 4.29 8.03 13.75
C ILE A 177 5.23 7.00 14.37
N THR A 178 5.09 5.74 13.98
CA THR A 178 5.87 4.62 14.52
C THR A 178 6.55 3.88 13.38
N CYS A 179 7.80 3.49 13.58
CA CYS A 179 8.56 2.73 12.60
C CYS A 179 9.39 1.60 13.22
N HIS A 180 9.69 0.62 12.40
CA HIS A 180 10.75 -0.35 12.64
C HIS A 180 12.02 0.12 11.94
N MET A 181 13.06 0.40 12.73
CA MET A 181 14.31 0.94 12.19
C MET A 181 15.21 -0.13 11.62
N ASN A 182 15.49 -1.13 12.41
CA ASN A 182 16.25 -2.33 12.06
C ASN A 182 16.26 -3.30 13.25
N SER A 183 16.42 -4.61 13.01
CA SER A 183 16.59 -5.65 14.03
C SER A 183 15.62 -5.53 15.20
N ASP A 184 16.06 -5.00 16.31
CA ASP A 184 15.39 -4.86 17.60
C ASP A 184 15.04 -3.41 17.96
N ILE A 185 15.27 -2.48 17.03
CA ILE A 185 15.12 -1.03 17.26
C ILE A 185 13.88 -0.50 16.58
N PHE A 186 13.02 0.13 17.36
CA PHE A 186 11.86 0.87 16.91
C PHE A 186 12.02 2.36 17.20
N CYS A 187 11.37 3.19 16.39
CA CYS A 187 11.30 4.63 16.64
C CYS A 187 9.86 5.12 16.59
N MET A 188 9.60 6.11 17.42
CA MET A 188 8.33 6.83 17.43
C MET A 188 8.60 8.33 17.41
N ALA A 189 7.82 9.09 16.64
CA ALA A 189 7.85 10.55 16.72
C ALA A 189 6.46 11.04 17.11
N VAL A 190 6.43 11.82 18.19
CA VAL A 190 5.21 12.31 18.81
C VAL A 190 5.15 13.82 18.65
N TYR A 191 4.07 14.28 18.03
CA TYR A 191 3.74 15.70 17.95
C TYR A 191 3.05 16.11 19.25
N ASP A 192 3.80 16.75 20.14
CA ASP A 192 3.39 16.99 21.52
C ASP A 192 3.16 18.48 21.77
N PRO A 193 1.92 18.96 21.77
CA PRO A 193 1.61 20.33 22.20
C PRO A 193 2.08 20.58 23.64
N VAL A 194 2.64 21.73 23.89
CA VAL A 194 3.16 22.10 25.21
C VAL A 194 2.10 21.86 26.29
N GLY A 195 2.42 20.98 27.25
CA GLY A 195 1.56 20.63 28.38
C GLY A 195 0.73 19.35 28.19
N ASP A 196 0.81 18.71 27.03
CA ASP A 196 0.20 17.40 26.79
C ASP A 196 1.22 16.30 27.16
N ARG A 197 1.01 15.58 28.24
CA ARG A 197 1.92 14.51 28.72
C ARG A 197 1.81 13.23 27.88
N SER A 198 1.60 13.36 26.59
CA SER A 198 1.42 12.22 25.67
C SER A 198 2.64 11.32 25.62
N VAL A 199 3.84 11.88 25.58
CA VAL A 199 5.12 11.14 25.57
C VAL A 199 5.31 10.32 26.85
N GLU A 200 5.10 10.91 28.02
CA GLU A 200 5.19 10.19 29.30
C GLU A 200 4.18 9.03 29.36
N SER A 201 2.96 9.27 28.89
CA SER A 201 1.91 8.24 28.85
C SER A 201 2.30 7.09 27.93
N ILE A 202 2.85 7.39 26.76
CA ILE A 202 3.34 6.37 25.80
C ILE A 202 4.47 5.58 26.45
N TYR A 203 5.47 6.25 27.00
CA TYR A 203 6.60 5.62 27.70
C TYR A 203 6.13 4.62 28.76
N HIS A 204 5.24 5.02 29.67
CA HIS A 204 4.74 4.14 30.72
C HIS A 204 3.95 2.95 30.16
N LYS A 205 3.14 3.14 29.12
CA LYS A 205 2.40 2.05 28.48
C LYS A 205 3.32 1.04 27.81
N ILE A 206 4.42 1.52 27.20
CA ILE A 206 5.41 0.62 26.59
C ILE A 206 6.09 -0.21 27.68
N GLN A 207 6.59 0.42 28.75
CA GLN A 207 7.22 -0.27 29.86
C GLN A 207 6.30 -1.31 30.51
N GLU A 208 5.06 -0.94 30.78
CA GLU A 208 4.06 -1.86 31.37
C GLU A 208 3.76 -3.07 30.46
N ARG A 209 3.62 -2.81 29.15
CA ARG A 209 3.33 -3.90 28.19
C ARG A 209 4.49 -4.86 28.04
N MET A 210 5.70 -4.35 27.93
CA MET A 210 6.91 -5.17 27.81
C MET A 210 7.14 -6.01 29.06
N ALA A 211 6.92 -5.45 30.24
CA ALA A 211 7.03 -6.18 31.51
C ALA A 211 5.98 -7.30 31.67
N LYS A 212 4.79 -7.15 31.04
CA LYS A 212 3.76 -8.21 31.04
C LYS A 212 4.12 -9.40 30.16
N GLY A 213 5.06 -9.22 29.24
CA GLY A 213 5.48 -10.27 28.32
C GLY A 213 4.53 -10.51 27.15
N PHE A 214 4.90 -11.44 26.30
CA PHE A 214 4.18 -11.85 25.10
C PHE A 214 4.00 -13.37 25.11
N VAL A 215 2.84 -13.83 24.69
CA VAL A 215 2.58 -15.25 24.45
C VAL A 215 2.84 -15.53 22.97
N LEU A 216 3.78 -16.40 22.69
CA LEU A 216 4.13 -16.79 21.33
C LEU A 216 3.15 -17.82 20.76
N SER A 217 3.21 -18.04 19.44
CA SER A 217 2.31 -18.96 18.73
C SER A 217 2.38 -20.42 19.24
N ASP A 218 3.51 -20.81 19.80
CA ASP A 218 3.71 -22.15 20.43
C ASP A 218 3.24 -22.21 21.91
N GLY A 219 2.73 -21.10 22.45
CA GLY A 219 2.31 -20.98 23.84
C GLY A 219 3.42 -20.59 24.82
N THR A 220 4.63 -20.34 24.35
CA THR A 220 5.74 -19.88 25.18
C THR A 220 5.49 -18.45 25.67
N ASP A 221 5.65 -18.21 26.96
CA ASP A 221 5.59 -16.87 27.57
C ASP A 221 6.99 -16.25 27.56
N ILE A 222 7.10 -15.05 26.98
CA ILE A 222 8.38 -14.33 26.88
C ILE A 222 8.25 -12.95 27.51
N HIS A 223 9.12 -12.67 28.46
CA HIS A 223 9.20 -11.37 29.10
C HIS A 223 10.36 -10.59 28.51
N LEU A 224 10.09 -9.34 28.15
CA LEU A 224 11.06 -8.45 27.53
C LEU A 224 11.30 -7.25 28.43
N THR A 225 12.53 -6.74 28.39
CA THR A 225 12.83 -5.37 28.83
C THR A 225 13.21 -4.55 27.61
N VAL A 226 13.00 -3.27 27.69
CA VAL A 226 13.34 -2.31 26.62
C VAL A 226 14.04 -1.10 27.21
N SER A 227 15.06 -0.66 26.52
CA SER A 227 15.70 0.63 26.74
C SER A 227 15.02 1.68 25.87
N ILE A 228 14.61 2.79 26.48
CA ILE A 228 13.92 3.89 25.78
C ILE A 228 14.68 5.17 26.00
N GLY A 229 15.07 5.81 24.92
CA GLY A 229 15.78 7.08 24.91
C GLY A 229 15.11 8.13 24.02
#